data_ddef0898ef5d1b67c213b1c9beb0d416
#
_entry.id   ddef0898ef5d1b67c213b1c9beb0d416
#
_cell.length_a   1.000
_cell.length_b   1.000
_cell.length_c   1.000
_cell.angle_alpha   90.00
_cell.angle_beta   90.00
_cell.angle_gamma   90.00
#
_symmetry.space_group_name_H-M   'P 1'
#
loop_
_entity.id
_entity.type
_entity.pdbx_description
1 polymer ?
#
loop_
_entity_poly.entity_id
_entity_poly.type
_entity_poly.pdbx_seq_one_letter_code
_entity_poly.pdbx_strand_id
1 'polypeptide(L)'
;MKTLRLLAVSVVTAIAAACASEENEVIVVHPHEAEPSDCRGCTRVFLAGTIDMGSSEDWQAEAAELLKQMPGSFIVYNPRQKEWHPEIEGEMDYQVNWELEHLEKADIILMNFLPDSKSPITLLELGLHARSGKLRVICPQEFYRYDNVRITCKRYGVPMFSNLSDALLE
;
A
#
# COMPACT_ATOMS: atom_id res chain seq x y z
N MET A 1 -12.18 -31.50 73.11
CA MET A 1 -12.14 -31.74 71.67
C MET A 1 -12.38 -30.39 70.98
N LYS A 2 -11.32 -29.75 70.45
CA LYS A 2 -11.39 -28.44 69.75
C LYS A 2 -11.18 -28.69 68.25
N THR A 3 -12.22 -28.53 67.50
CA THR A 3 -12.22 -28.66 66.02
C THR A 3 -11.61 -27.42 65.39
N LEU A 4 -10.47 -27.58 64.76
CA LEU A 4 -9.79 -26.56 63.99
C LEU A 4 -10.41 -26.47 62.61
N ARG A 5 -11.03 -25.34 62.26
CA ARG A 5 -11.52 -25.05 60.92
C ARG A 5 -10.40 -24.42 60.10
N LEU A 6 -9.95 -25.14 59.07
CA LEU A 6 -9.04 -24.61 58.06
C LEU A 6 -9.84 -23.70 57.10
N LEU A 7 -9.49 -22.42 57.03
CA LEU A 7 -9.91 -21.51 56.00
C LEU A 7 -8.98 -21.65 54.79
N ALA A 8 -9.50 -22.16 53.69
CA ALA A 8 -8.82 -22.14 52.43
C ALA A 8 -9.00 -20.73 51.80
N VAL A 9 -7.92 -19.98 51.72
CA VAL A 9 -7.87 -18.70 50.94
C VAL A 9 -7.59 -19.04 49.51
N SER A 10 -8.58 -18.90 48.64
CA SER A 10 -8.42 -19.05 47.18
C SER A 10 -7.87 -17.75 46.64
N VAL A 11 -6.60 -17.76 46.22
CA VAL A 11 -5.98 -16.64 45.48
C VAL A 11 -6.39 -16.76 44.01
N VAL A 12 -7.37 -15.96 43.59
CA VAL A 12 -7.67 -15.80 42.16
C VAL A 12 -6.66 -14.82 41.57
N THR A 13 -5.67 -15.36 40.89
CA THR A 13 -4.74 -14.57 40.07
C THR A 13 -5.49 -14.14 38.80
N ALA A 14 -5.92 -12.91 38.74
CA ALA A 14 -6.42 -12.29 37.51
C ALA A 14 -5.23 -12.06 36.58
N ILE A 15 -5.14 -12.88 35.53
CA ILE A 15 -4.24 -12.61 34.40
C ILE A 15 -4.90 -11.49 33.59
N ALA A 16 -4.48 -10.26 33.83
CA ALA A 16 -4.78 -9.16 32.93
C ALA A 16 -4.02 -9.45 31.63
N ALA A 17 -4.73 -9.94 30.61
CA ALA A 17 -4.24 -9.92 29.24
C ALA A 17 -4.09 -8.45 28.84
N ALA A 18 -2.86 -7.95 28.84
CA ALA A 18 -2.56 -6.68 28.22
C ALA A 18 -2.80 -6.88 26.73
N CYS A 19 -3.97 -6.43 26.25
CA CYS A 19 -4.15 -6.11 24.85
C CYS A 19 -3.19 -4.95 24.58
N ALA A 20 -1.99 -5.25 24.07
CA ALA A 20 -1.19 -4.25 23.40
C ALA A 20 -2.06 -3.75 22.25
N SER A 21 -2.51 -2.51 22.29
CA SER A 21 -3.02 -1.83 21.10
C SER A 21 -1.87 -1.88 20.11
N GLU A 22 -2.00 -2.68 19.05
CA GLU A 22 -1.10 -2.59 17.90
C GLU A 22 -1.23 -1.15 17.42
N GLU A 23 -0.19 -0.35 17.65
CA GLU A 23 -0.16 1.02 17.14
C GLU A 23 -0.14 0.88 15.63
N ASN A 24 -1.13 1.48 14.97
CA ASN A 24 -1.20 1.53 13.52
C ASN A 24 -0.01 2.36 13.03
N GLU A 25 0.99 1.70 12.47
CA GLU A 25 2.18 2.37 11.96
C GLU A 25 2.15 2.38 10.43
N VAL A 26 2.30 3.56 9.82
CA VAL A 26 2.43 3.71 8.37
C VAL A 26 3.78 4.36 8.08
N ILE A 27 4.66 3.58 7.48
CA ILE A 27 5.99 4.04 7.08
C ILE A 27 5.99 4.22 5.57
N VAL A 28 6.13 5.46 5.11
CA VAL A 28 6.24 5.77 3.68
C VAL A 28 7.71 5.76 3.29
N VAL A 29 8.05 5.01 2.25
CA VAL A 29 9.40 4.87 1.71
C VAL A 29 9.42 5.40 0.28
N HIS A 30 10.27 6.38 0.03
CA HIS A 30 10.51 6.95 -1.29
C HIS A 30 11.82 6.43 -1.90
N PRO A 31 12.03 6.59 -3.22
CA PRO A 31 13.34 6.36 -3.82
C PRO A 31 14.44 7.09 -3.06
N HIS A 32 15.62 6.47 -2.93
CA HIS A 32 16.78 6.91 -2.13
C HIS A 32 16.58 6.89 -0.60
N GLU A 33 15.42 6.53 -0.09
CA GLU A 33 15.21 6.34 1.35
C GLU A 33 15.48 4.89 1.77
N ALA A 34 15.94 4.71 3.00
CA ALA A 34 16.18 3.38 3.53
C ALA A 34 14.87 2.69 3.90
N GLU A 35 14.71 1.45 3.45
CA GLU A 35 13.59 0.60 3.90
C GLU A 35 13.81 0.22 5.38
N PRO A 36 12.75 0.23 6.22
CA PRO A 36 12.86 -0.19 7.62
C PRO A 36 13.32 -1.65 7.72
N SER A 37 14.31 -1.89 8.58
CA SER A 37 14.95 -3.21 8.70
C SER A 37 14.09 -4.28 9.35
N ASP A 38 13.08 -3.90 10.11
CA ASP A 38 12.22 -4.84 10.86
C ASP A 38 10.79 -4.27 11.01
N CYS A 39 9.90 -4.70 10.14
CA CYS A 39 8.46 -4.49 10.30
C CYS A 39 7.76 -5.84 10.17
N ARG A 40 7.75 -6.61 11.27
CA ARG A 40 7.10 -7.92 11.28
C ARG A 40 5.58 -7.78 11.22
N GLY A 41 5.00 -8.38 10.19
CA GLY A 41 3.55 -8.37 10.00
C GLY A 41 3.02 -7.11 9.32
N CYS A 42 3.89 -6.20 8.83
CA CYS A 42 3.45 -5.09 8.01
C CYS A 42 2.97 -5.56 6.64
N THR A 43 1.88 -4.98 6.18
CA THR A 43 1.43 -5.09 4.79
C THR A 43 2.20 -4.09 3.92
N ARG A 44 2.79 -4.57 2.84
CA ARG A 44 3.53 -3.73 1.87
C ARG A 44 2.61 -3.29 0.76
N VAL A 45 2.45 -1.98 0.61
CA VAL A 45 1.58 -1.36 -0.40
C VAL A 45 2.43 -0.53 -1.35
N PHE A 46 2.38 -0.83 -2.65
CA PHE A 46 2.99 0.01 -3.67
C PHE A 46 1.95 0.93 -4.29
N LEU A 47 2.23 2.23 -4.36
CA LEU A 47 1.34 3.25 -4.92
C LEU A 47 1.65 3.48 -6.41
N ALA A 48 1.19 2.56 -7.26
CA ALA A 48 1.31 2.65 -8.71
C ALA A 48 0.28 3.61 -9.30
N GLY A 49 0.64 4.39 -10.28
CA GLY A 49 -0.36 5.24 -10.92
C GLY A 49 0.18 6.54 -11.49
N THR A 50 -0.74 7.45 -11.75
CA THR A 50 -0.40 8.74 -12.34
C THR A 50 0.47 9.59 -11.43
N ILE A 51 1.61 10.04 -11.97
CA ILE A 51 2.50 11.02 -11.31
C ILE A 51 2.73 12.22 -12.22
N ASP A 52 2.79 12.00 -13.55
CA ASP A 52 2.99 13.03 -14.59
C ASP A 52 4.19 13.95 -14.27
N MET A 53 5.34 13.36 -13.97
CA MET A 53 6.57 14.06 -13.57
C MET A 53 6.35 15.01 -12.37
N GLY A 54 5.45 14.65 -11.45
CA GLY A 54 5.11 15.44 -10.26
C GLY A 54 4.03 16.51 -10.48
N SER A 55 3.51 16.70 -11.71
CA SER A 55 2.50 17.73 -12.01
C SER A 55 1.07 17.32 -11.69
N SER A 56 0.78 16.02 -11.53
CA SER A 56 -0.54 15.55 -11.12
C SER A 56 -0.82 15.83 -9.64
N GLU A 57 -2.09 15.78 -9.25
CA GLU A 57 -2.48 15.77 -7.84
C GLU A 57 -1.73 14.66 -7.07
N ASP A 58 -1.41 14.92 -5.81
CA ASP A 58 -0.69 13.97 -4.95
C ASP A 58 -1.68 13.02 -4.25
N TRP A 59 -2.31 12.14 -5.05
CA TRP A 59 -3.19 11.10 -4.54
C TRP A 59 -2.45 10.07 -3.68
N GLN A 60 -1.13 9.95 -3.84
CA GLN A 60 -0.30 9.06 -3.03
C GLN A 60 -0.26 9.52 -1.56
N ALA A 61 -0.19 10.83 -1.32
CA ALA A 61 -0.28 11.38 0.03
C ALA A 61 -1.66 11.10 0.64
N GLU A 62 -2.75 11.24 -0.13
CA GLU A 62 -4.10 10.89 0.32
C GLU A 62 -4.21 9.40 0.69
N ALA A 63 -3.69 8.51 -0.16
CA ALA A 63 -3.69 7.07 0.12
C ALA A 63 -2.93 6.73 1.41
N ALA A 64 -1.78 7.37 1.66
CA ALA A 64 -1.02 7.19 2.89
C ALA A 64 -1.79 7.65 4.14
N GLU A 65 -2.52 8.79 4.06
CA GLU A 65 -3.37 9.26 5.16
C GLU A 65 -4.57 8.33 5.42
N LEU A 66 -5.16 7.76 4.38
CA LEU A 66 -6.23 6.76 4.54
C LEU A 66 -5.71 5.49 5.22
N LEU A 67 -4.51 5.02 4.86
CA LEU A 67 -3.89 3.85 5.49
C LEU A 67 -3.63 4.05 6.99
N LYS A 68 -3.31 5.27 7.44
CA LYS A 68 -3.16 5.58 8.88
C LYS A 68 -4.44 5.40 9.69
N GLN A 69 -5.60 5.41 9.01
CA GLN A 69 -6.90 5.23 9.66
C GLN A 69 -7.34 3.76 9.66
N MET A 70 -6.59 2.88 9.00
CA MET A 70 -6.89 1.45 8.91
C MET A 70 -6.20 0.66 10.01
N PRO A 71 -6.78 -0.46 10.46
CA PRO A 71 -6.11 -1.34 11.41
C PRO A 71 -4.90 -2.03 10.75
N GLY A 72 -3.81 -2.15 11.50
CA GLY A 72 -2.58 -2.82 11.06
C GLY A 72 -1.44 -1.84 10.78
N SER A 73 -0.28 -2.40 10.46
CA SER A 73 0.93 -1.64 10.13
C SER A 73 1.26 -1.79 8.65
N PHE A 74 1.72 -0.72 8.01
CA PHE A 74 1.96 -0.67 6.59
C PHE A 74 3.34 -0.10 6.26
N ILE A 75 4.00 -0.71 5.28
CA ILE A 75 5.10 -0.09 4.54
C ILE A 75 4.54 0.35 3.19
N VAL A 76 4.60 1.64 2.90
CA VAL A 76 4.03 2.24 1.70
C VAL A 76 5.17 2.67 0.78
N TYR A 77 5.33 1.99 -0.34
CA TYR A 77 6.29 2.36 -1.38
C TYR A 77 5.67 3.42 -2.28
N ASN A 78 6.18 4.64 -2.17
CA ASN A 78 5.72 5.78 -2.96
C ASN A 78 6.78 6.17 -3.99
N PRO A 79 6.58 5.90 -5.30
CA PRO A 79 7.56 6.21 -6.33
C PRO A 79 7.69 7.70 -6.64
N ARG A 80 6.80 8.55 -6.12
CA ARG A 80 6.85 9.99 -6.33
C ARG A 80 8.03 10.58 -5.57
N GLN A 81 9.04 11.09 -6.31
CA GLN A 81 10.12 11.88 -5.73
C GLN A 81 9.69 13.33 -5.53
N LYS A 82 10.20 13.99 -4.48
CA LYS A 82 9.98 15.42 -4.22
C LYS A 82 10.64 16.30 -5.29
N GLU A 83 11.84 15.89 -5.73
CA GLU A 83 12.61 16.54 -6.76
C GLU A 83 13.06 15.44 -7.73
N TRP A 84 12.65 15.55 -8.98
CA TRP A 84 12.99 14.61 -10.05
C TRP A 84 14.06 15.21 -10.97
N HIS A 85 15.22 14.56 -11.04
CA HIS A 85 16.39 15.00 -11.78
C HIS A 85 16.82 13.98 -12.84
N PRO A 86 16.05 13.79 -13.93
CA PRO A 86 16.35 12.79 -14.95
C PRO A 86 17.64 13.07 -15.72
N GLU A 87 18.19 14.30 -15.60
CA GLU A 87 19.48 14.69 -16.19
C GLU A 87 20.69 14.12 -15.44
N ILE A 88 20.52 13.63 -14.21
CA ILE A 88 21.58 12.97 -13.46
C ILE A 88 21.81 11.58 -14.05
N GLU A 89 23.07 11.30 -14.40
CA GLU A 89 23.47 10.00 -14.96
C GLU A 89 23.14 8.85 -13.99
N GLY A 90 22.40 7.86 -14.49
CA GLY A 90 21.98 6.69 -13.73
C GLY A 90 20.68 6.87 -12.91
N GLU A 91 20.14 8.09 -12.79
CA GLU A 91 18.93 8.34 -11.98
C GLU A 91 17.70 7.62 -12.56
N MET A 92 17.54 7.63 -13.88
CA MET A 92 16.45 6.90 -14.54
C MET A 92 16.58 5.38 -14.31
N ASP A 93 17.76 4.82 -14.45
CA ASP A 93 18.00 3.39 -14.22
C ASP A 93 17.72 3.02 -12.76
N TYR A 94 18.12 3.87 -11.82
CA TYR A 94 17.85 3.69 -10.40
C TYR A 94 16.34 3.70 -10.13
N GLN A 95 15.61 4.73 -10.60
CA GLN A 95 14.17 4.87 -10.38
C GLN A 95 13.40 3.66 -10.92
N VAL A 96 13.64 3.28 -12.17
CA VAL A 96 12.94 2.15 -12.80
C VAL A 96 13.22 0.83 -12.06
N ASN A 97 14.48 0.57 -11.68
CA ASN A 97 14.81 -0.64 -10.93
C ASN A 97 14.20 -0.63 -9.53
N TRP A 98 14.19 0.53 -8.86
CA TRP A 98 13.54 0.68 -7.56
C TRP A 98 12.03 0.37 -7.65
N GLU A 99 11.34 0.92 -8.66
CA GLU A 99 9.92 0.65 -8.90
C GLU A 99 9.66 -0.83 -9.15
N LEU A 100 10.38 -1.46 -10.07
CA LEU A 100 10.22 -2.87 -10.39
C LEU A 100 10.45 -3.77 -9.16
N GLU A 101 11.51 -3.50 -8.38
CA GLU A 101 11.81 -4.26 -7.16
C GLU A 101 10.70 -4.14 -6.11
N HIS A 102 10.18 -2.93 -5.89
CA HIS A 102 9.16 -2.69 -4.87
C HIS A 102 7.76 -3.13 -5.31
N LEU A 103 7.44 -3.11 -6.61
CA LEU A 103 6.25 -3.75 -7.17
C LEU A 103 6.27 -5.27 -6.91
N GLU A 104 7.43 -5.91 -7.05
CA GLU A 104 7.56 -7.33 -6.74
C GLU A 104 7.47 -7.63 -5.23
N LYS A 105 8.05 -6.78 -4.38
CA LYS A 105 8.00 -6.90 -2.92
C LYS A 105 6.62 -6.65 -2.33
N ALA A 106 5.80 -5.81 -2.96
CA ALA A 106 4.50 -5.41 -2.46
C ALA A 106 3.55 -6.61 -2.30
N ASP A 107 2.73 -6.57 -1.25
CA ASP A 107 1.59 -7.46 -1.06
C ASP A 107 0.36 -6.95 -1.82
N ILE A 108 0.21 -5.62 -1.88
CA ILE A 108 -0.85 -4.90 -2.57
C ILE A 108 -0.22 -3.87 -3.51
N ILE A 109 -0.70 -3.81 -4.74
CA ILE A 109 -0.38 -2.75 -5.70
C ILE A 109 -1.64 -1.93 -5.91
N LEU A 110 -1.71 -0.78 -5.24
CA LEU A 110 -2.79 0.20 -5.42
C LEU A 110 -2.49 1.04 -6.65
N MET A 111 -3.31 0.90 -7.69
CA MET A 111 -3.08 1.53 -8.98
C MET A 111 -4.17 2.54 -9.30
N ASN A 112 -3.78 3.83 -9.39
CA ASN A 112 -4.72 4.92 -9.60
C ASN A 112 -4.43 5.69 -10.91
N PHE A 113 -5.38 5.62 -11.84
CA PHE A 113 -5.37 6.40 -13.08
C PHE A 113 -6.14 7.70 -12.89
N LEU A 114 -5.56 8.81 -13.34
CA LEU A 114 -6.25 10.11 -13.36
C LEU A 114 -6.82 10.43 -14.75
N PRO A 115 -7.98 11.11 -14.85
CA PRO A 115 -8.71 11.26 -16.10
C PRO A 115 -7.91 11.99 -17.19
N ASP A 116 -7.15 13.02 -16.83
CA ASP A 116 -6.44 13.89 -17.78
C ASP A 116 -5.01 13.42 -18.10
N SER A 117 -4.59 12.28 -17.54
CA SER A 117 -3.24 11.73 -17.75
C SER A 117 -3.21 10.69 -18.87
N LYS A 118 -2.00 10.46 -19.41
CA LYS A 118 -1.73 9.33 -20.30
C LYS A 118 -1.23 8.10 -19.55
N SER A 119 -0.55 8.28 -18.44
CA SER A 119 -0.03 7.24 -17.54
C SER A 119 0.57 6.02 -18.27
N PRO A 120 1.54 6.20 -19.19
CA PRO A 120 2.04 5.10 -20.00
C PRO A 120 2.77 4.04 -19.17
N ILE A 121 3.48 4.47 -18.12
CA ILE A 121 4.19 3.55 -17.21
C ILE A 121 3.18 2.77 -16.38
N THR A 122 2.15 3.40 -15.85
CA THR A 122 1.08 2.71 -15.12
C THR A 122 0.39 1.65 -16.00
N LEU A 123 0.19 1.92 -17.29
CA LEU A 123 -0.34 0.92 -18.23
C LEU A 123 0.63 -0.26 -18.45
N LEU A 124 1.96 0.00 -18.48
CA LEU A 124 2.98 -1.04 -18.54
C LEU A 124 2.95 -1.92 -17.28
N GLU A 125 2.92 -1.30 -16.10
CA GLU A 125 2.85 -1.97 -14.80
C GLU A 125 1.58 -2.80 -14.63
N LEU A 126 0.43 -2.28 -15.09
CA LEU A 126 -0.82 -3.04 -15.16
C LEU A 126 -0.63 -4.32 -15.97
N GLY A 127 0.02 -4.24 -17.13
CA GLY A 127 0.29 -5.41 -17.96
C GLY A 127 1.22 -6.42 -17.29
N LEU A 128 2.27 -5.95 -16.61
CA LEU A 128 3.24 -6.79 -15.90
C LEU A 128 2.60 -7.53 -14.72
N HIS A 129 1.73 -6.86 -13.97
CA HIS A 129 1.20 -7.38 -12.70
C HIS A 129 -0.26 -7.85 -12.76
N ALA A 130 -0.94 -7.81 -13.92
CA ALA A 130 -2.34 -8.23 -14.05
C ALA A 130 -2.61 -9.67 -13.58
N ARG A 131 -1.61 -10.54 -13.56
CA ARG A 131 -1.72 -11.94 -13.13
C ARG A 131 -1.23 -12.20 -11.71
N SER A 132 -0.70 -11.17 -11.03
CA SER A 132 -0.07 -11.34 -9.71
C SER A 132 -1.08 -11.59 -8.58
N GLY A 133 -2.35 -11.19 -8.76
CA GLY A 133 -3.35 -11.17 -7.71
C GLY A 133 -3.19 -10.03 -6.70
N LYS A 134 -2.23 -9.11 -6.91
CA LYS A 134 -1.91 -8.02 -5.98
C LYS A 134 -2.59 -6.69 -6.33
N LEU A 135 -3.06 -6.55 -7.58
CA LEU A 135 -3.58 -5.29 -8.11
C LEU A 135 -4.95 -4.93 -7.52
N ARG A 136 -5.11 -3.66 -7.18
CA ARG A 136 -6.36 -2.97 -6.88
C ARG A 136 -6.39 -1.71 -7.73
N VAL A 137 -7.32 -1.63 -8.70
CA VAL A 137 -7.27 -0.61 -9.75
C VAL A 137 -8.39 0.40 -9.60
N ILE A 138 -8.03 1.69 -9.63
CA ILE A 138 -8.95 2.80 -9.75
C ILE A 138 -8.72 3.42 -11.12
N CYS A 139 -9.76 3.47 -11.95
CA CYS A 139 -9.67 4.04 -13.29
C CYS A 139 -11.00 4.71 -13.62
N PRO A 140 -11.03 6.05 -13.73
CA PRO A 140 -12.24 6.79 -14.10
C PRO A 140 -12.59 6.54 -15.56
N GLN A 141 -13.90 6.65 -15.90
CA GLN A 141 -14.39 6.42 -17.27
C GLN A 141 -13.83 7.42 -18.28
N GLU A 142 -13.46 8.59 -17.80
CA GLU A 142 -12.86 9.69 -18.58
C GLU A 142 -11.41 9.41 -18.99
N PHE A 143 -10.73 8.44 -18.35
CA PHE A 143 -9.38 8.06 -18.74
C PHE A 143 -9.35 7.55 -20.20
N TYR A 144 -8.51 8.12 -21.04
CA TYR A 144 -8.50 7.87 -22.49
C TYR A 144 -8.36 6.40 -22.91
N ARG A 145 -7.86 5.53 -22.04
CA ARG A 145 -7.71 4.07 -22.24
C ARG A 145 -8.54 3.26 -21.25
N TYR A 146 -9.59 3.84 -20.71
CA TYR A 146 -10.48 3.16 -19.75
C TYR A 146 -10.89 1.76 -20.21
N ASP A 147 -11.33 1.58 -21.45
CA ASP A 147 -11.76 0.28 -21.96
C ASP A 147 -10.62 -0.75 -22.01
N ASN A 148 -9.38 -0.32 -22.32
CA ASN A 148 -8.23 -1.21 -22.27
C ASN A 148 -7.98 -1.68 -20.83
N VAL A 149 -8.01 -0.79 -19.85
CA VAL A 149 -7.85 -1.11 -18.43
C VAL A 149 -8.96 -2.05 -17.97
N ARG A 150 -10.22 -1.67 -18.18
CA ARG A 150 -11.40 -2.42 -17.77
C ARG A 150 -11.43 -3.85 -18.35
N ILE A 151 -11.16 -4.00 -19.66
CA ILE A 151 -11.14 -5.30 -20.31
C ILE A 151 -10.00 -6.17 -19.80
N THR A 152 -8.82 -5.59 -19.58
CA THR A 152 -7.67 -6.30 -19.01
C THR A 152 -7.98 -6.74 -17.58
N CYS A 153 -8.47 -5.85 -16.72
CA CYS A 153 -8.85 -6.19 -15.35
C CYS A 153 -9.89 -7.30 -15.32
N LYS A 154 -10.95 -7.20 -16.12
CA LYS A 154 -11.97 -8.26 -16.23
C LYS A 154 -11.38 -9.60 -16.68
N ARG A 155 -10.45 -9.59 -17.64
CA ARG A 155 -9.83 -10.80 -18.19
C ARG A 155 -9.00 -11.55 -17.14
N TYR A 156 -8.33 -10.82 -16.26
CA TYR A 156 -7.40 -11.38 -15.27
C TYR A 156 -7.95 -11.43 -13.85
N GLY A 157 -9.22 -11.02 -13.65
CA GLY A 157 -9.84 -11.03 -12.33
C GLY A 157 -9.30 -9.93 -11.39
N VAL A 158 -8.76 -8.85 -11.95
CA VAL A 158 -8.28 -7.71 -11.17
C VAL A 158 -9.47 -6.88 -10.71
N PRO A 159 -9.63 -6.61 -9.40
CA PRO A 159 -10.71 -5.77 -8.90
C PRO A 159 -10.52 -4.31 -9.32
N MET A 160 -11.64 -3.67 -9.66
CA MET A 160 -11.70 -2.24 -10.00
C MET A 160 -12.61 -1.51 -9.01
N PHE A 161 -12.19 -0.34 -8.57
CA PHE A 161 -12.84 0.47 -7.54
C PHE A 161 -13.14 1.87 -8.05
N SER A 162 -14.08 2.55 -7.38
CA SER A 162 -14.49 3.91 -7.75
C SER A 162 -13.62 4.99 -7.10
N ASN A 163 -12.95 4.67 -5.99
CA ASN A 163 -12.14 5.60 -5.21
C ASN A 163 -11.09 4.87 -4.36
N LEU A 164 -10.17 5.64 -3.75
CA LEU A 164 -9.08 5.13 -2.93
C LEU A 164 -9.56 4.38 -1.69
N SER A 165 -10.58 4.92 -1.00
CA SER A 165 -11.10 4.33 0.22
C SER A 165 -11.64 2.92 -0.02
N ASP A 166 -12.47 2.74 -1.05
CA ASP A 166 -13.02 1.42 -1.40
C ASP A 166 -11.91 0.42 -1.76
N ALA A 167 -10.89 0.89 -2.51
CA ALA A 167 -9.77 0.05 -2.91
C ALA A 167 -8.87 -0.39 -1.76
N LEU A 168 -8.81 0.36 -0.68
CA LEU A 168 -8.00 0.04 0.50
C LEU A 168 -8.75 -0.87 1.49
N LEU A 169 -10.08 -0.79 1.56
CA LEU A 169 -10.90 -1.53 2.53
C LEU A 169 -11.11 -3.01 2.17
N GLU A 170 -10.85 -3.44 0.96
CA GLU A 170 -11.03 -4.81 0.47
C GLU A 170 -9.72 -5.62 0.50
#